data_47588a01b6924eaf6c29520870236993
#
_entry.id   47588a01b6924eaf6c29520870236993
#
_cell.length_a   1.000
_cell.length_b   1.000
_cell.length_c   1.000
_cell.angle_alpha   90.00
_cell.angle_beta   90.00
_cell.angle_gamma   90.00
#
_symmetry.space_group_name_H-M   'P 1'
#
loop_
_entity.id
_entity.type
_entity.pdbx_description
1 polymer ?
#
loop_
_entity_poly.entity_id
_entity_poly.type
_entity_poly.pdbx_seq_one_letter_code
_entity_poly.pdbx_strand_id
1 'polypeptide(L)'
;IVPTWHELPAQALRSIRLDPGLAFGTGTHPTTRMCLRWIARHGATSAAAGNPLGRVLDYGCGSGILAIRAAKFGATDIDAVDIDPAAVESTMQNALANGVQVQAGLPDKAQGLYQTVLANILATPLRVLAPLLCAHVAPGGHLVLAGILERQAQELQEAYAPWIRLEVADAEDGWILMTASR
;
A
#
# COMPACT_ATOMS: atom_id res chain seq x y z
N ILE A 1 -4.06 13.81 5.74
CA ILE A 1 -5.20 12.93 5.99
C ILE A 1 -6.17 13.71 6.85
N VAL A 2 -7.45 13.65 6.52
CA VAL A 2 -8.51 14.42 7.19
C VAL A 2 -9.68 13.46 7.44
N PRO A 3 -10.24 13.40 8.66
CA PRO A 3 -11.47 12.64 8.91
C PRO A 3 -12.60 13.08 7.97
N THR A 4 -13.49 12.15 7.60
CA THR A 4 -14.57 12.43 6.63
C THR A 4 -15.49 13.58 7.05
N TRP A 5 -15.64 13.81 8.35
CA TRP A 5 -16.47 14.87 8.96
C TRP A 5 -15.76 16.21 9.18
N HIS A 6 -14.46 16.36 8.80
CA HIS A 6 -13.75 17.62 8.90
C HIS A 6 -13.67 18.34 7.54
N GLU A 7 -13.66 19.66 7.58
CA GLU A 7 -13.39 20.46 6.39
C GLU A 7 -11.92 20.33 5.97
N LEU A 8 -11.70 20.39 4.66
CA LEU A 8 -10.34 20.33 4.12
C LEU A 8 -9.60 21.63 4.43
N PRO A 9 -8.35 21.58 4.93
CA PRO A 9 -7.53 22.78 5.06
C PRO A 9 -7.36 23.45 3.69
N ALA A 10 -7.57 24.75 3.60
CA ALA A 10 -7.52 25.51 2.35
C ALA A 10 -6.17 25.40 1.61
N GLN A 11 -5.10 25.04 2.30
CA GLN A 11 -3.74 24.90 1.76
C GLN A 11 -3.39 23.47 1.32
N ALA A 12 -4.31 22.49 1.50
CA ALA A 12 -4.05 21.11 1.16
C ALA A 12 -4.11 20.88 -0.36
N LEU A 13 -2.95 20.74 -1.00
CA LEU A 13 -2.84 20.41 -2.43
C LEU A 13 -3.40 19.04 -2.77
N ARG A 14 -3.27 18.06 -1.85
CA ARG A 14 -3.82 16.71 -1.96
C ARG A 14 -4.23 16.23 -0.58
N SER A 15 -5.49 15.85 -0.43
CA SER A 15 -6.04 15.33 0.81
C SER A 15 -6.55 13.91 0.62
N ILE A 16 -6.50 13.12 1.69
CA ILE A 16 -7.19 11.84 1.79
C ILE A 16 -8.20 11.98 2.91
N ARG A 17 -9.47 11.77 2.60
CA ARG A 17 -10.54 11.67 3.58
C ARG A 17 -10.65 10.22 4.04
N LEU A 18 -10.59 9.99 5.32
CA LEU A 18 -10.77 8.67 5.92
C LEU A 18 -11.78 8.75 7.04
N ASP A 19 -12.68 7.78 7.04
CA ASP A 19 -13.38 7.43 8.26
C ASP A 19 -12.46 6.51 9.06
N PRO A 20 -12.03 6.91 10.28
CA PRO A 20 -11.18 6.09 11.13
C PRO A 20 -11.90 4.89 11.74
N GLY A 21 -13.12 4.54 11.29
CA GLY A 21 -13.91 3.39 11.71
C GLY A 21 -13.15 2.25 12.46
N LEU A 22 -13.61 1.06 12.39
CA LEU A 22 -12.95 -0.11 13.03
C LEU A 22 -11.74 -0.64 12.26
N ALA A 23 -11.48 -0.17 11.03
CA ALA A 23 -10.38 -0.64 10.19
C ALA A 23 -9.05 0.03 10.55
N PHE A 24 -7.97 -0.76 10.57
CA PHE A 24 -6.60 -0.26 10.76
C PHE A 24 -6.19 0.64 9.58
N GLY A 25 -5.37 1.66 9.85
CA GLY A 25 -4.81 2.52 8.81
C GLY A 25 -5.33 3.95 8.82
N THR A 26 -5.34 4.62 9.98
CA THR A 26 -5.69 6.05 10.11
C THR A 26 -4.63 7.01 9.53
N GLY A 27 -3.48 6.48 9.11
CA GLY A 27 -2.38 7.26 8.53
C GLY A 27 -1.41 7.85 9.54
N THR A 28 -1.64 7.70 10.84
CA THR A 28 -0.77 8.23 11.90
C THR A 28 0.37 7.29 12.27
N HIS A 29 0.25 6.00 11.95
CA HIS A 29 1.28 5.01 12.29
C HIS A 29 2.53 5.18 11.38
N PRO A 30 3.77 5.02 11.92
CA PRO A 30 5.01 5.14 11.14
C PRO A 30 5.02 4.33 9.84
N THR A 31 4.55 3.08 9.90
CA THR A 31 4.51 2.18 8.73
C THR A 31 3.64 2.75 7.60
N THR A 32 2.48 3.30 7.94
CA THR A 32 1.60 3.94 6.95
C THR A 32 2.25 5.20 6.38
N ARG A 33 2.88 6.04 7.23
CA ARG A 33 3.59 7.26 6.78
C ARG A 33 4.70 6.92 5.78
N MET A 34 5.50 5.88 6.06
CA MET A 34 6.57 5.42 5.15
C MET A 34 6.01 4.97 3.79
N CYS A 35 4.94 4.17 3.78
CA CYS A 35 4.27 3.77 2.53
C CYS A 35 3.74 4.97 1.74
N LEU A 36 3.09 5.93 2.42
CA LEU A 36 2.58 7.15 1.77
C LEU A 36 3.69 8.01 1.18
N ARG A 37 4.86 8.11 1.84
CA ARG A 37 6.06 8.78 1.30
C ARG A 37 6.60 8.05 0.08
N TRP A 38 6.68 6.73 0.14
CA TRP A 38 7.14 5.92 -0.99
C TRP A 38 6.25 6.13 -2.22
N ILE A 39 4.92 6.02 -2.07
CA ILE A 39 3.95 6.26 -3.15
C ILE A 39 4.09 7.67 -3.70
N ALA A 40 4.27 8.69 -2.83
CA ALA A 40 4.43 10.07 -3.27
C ALA A 40 5.69 10.29 -4.11
N ARG A 41 6.82 9.70 -3.71
CA ARG A 41 8.09 9.80 -4.44
C ARG A 41 8.01 9.14 -5.81
N HIS A 42 7.49 7.92 -5.88
CA HIS A 42 7.41 7.14 -7.12
C HIS A 42 6.27 7.63 -8.03
N GLY A 43 5.14 8.03 -7.46
CA GLY A 43 4.01 8.57 -8.23
C GLY A 43 4.23 10.00 -8.75
N ALA A 44 5.17 10.76 -8.16
CA ALA A 44 5.48 12.13 -8.61
C ALA A 44 6.52 12.18 -9.75
N THR A 45 7.23 11.09 -10.03
CA THR A 45 8.45 11.10 -10.86
C THR A 45 8.17 11.33 -12.36
N SER A 46 6.92 11.41 -12.80
CA SER A 46 6.67 11.76 -14.21
C SER A 46 5.23 12.17 -14.50
N ALA A 47 4.93 13.44 -14.36
CA ALA A 47 3.72 14.01 -14.99
C ALA A 47 3.73 13.84 -16.54
N ALA A 48 4.89 13.55 -17.12
CA ALA A 48 5.08 13.35 -18.57
C ALA A 48 5.00 11.88 -19.01
N ALA A 49 5.06 10.90 -18.11
CA ALA A 49 5.16 9.47 -18.43
C ALA A 49 3.87 8.66 -18.14
N GLY A 50 2.72 9.29 -17.94
CA GLY A 50 1.47 8.57 -17.73
C GLY A 50 1.29 8.11 -16.27
N ASN A 51 1.13 6.82 -16.02
CA ASN A 51 0.91 6.22 -14.69
C ASN A 51 2.20 5.56 -14.18
N PRO A 52 3.06 6.25 -13.40
CA PRO A 52 4.35 5.71 -12.97
C PRO A 52 4.23 4.57 -11.95
N LEU A 53 3.09 4.43 -11.26
CA LEU A 53 2.82 3.32 -10.35
C LEU A 53 2.29 2.08 -11.09
N GLY A 54 1.83 2.24 -12.32
CA GLY A 54 1.23 1.18 -13.13
C GLY A 54 -0.04 0.60 -12.51
N ARG A 55 -0.26 -0.69 -12.71
CA ARG A 55 -1.29 -1.45 -12.00
C ARG A 55 -0.83 -1.71 -10.57
N VAL A 56 -1.70 -1.44 -9.59
CA VAL A 56 -1.38 -1.47 -8.16
C VAL A 56 -2.17 -2.54 -7.45
N LEU A 57 -1.50 -3.30 -6.57
CA LEU A 57 -2.12 -4.17 -5.59
C LEU A 57 -1.83 -3.64 -4.19
N ASP A 58 -2.89 -3.43 -3.39
CA ASP A 58 -2.81 -3.15 -1.95
C ASP A 58 -3.29 -4.40 -1.21
N TYR A 59 -2.35 -5.19 -0.68
CA TYR A 59 -2.64 -6.47 -0.03
C TYR A 59 -2.67 -6.31 1.49
N GLY A 60 -3.83 -6.54 2.10
CA GLY A 60 -4.13 -6.17 3.48
C GLY A 60 -4.50 -4.68 3.55
N CYS A 61 -5.48 -4.27 2.74
CA CYS A 61 -5.76 -2.85 2.47
C CYS A 61 -6.35 -2.08 3.66
N GLY A 62 -6.97 -2.76 4.63
CA GLY A 62 -7.55 -2.14 5.82
C GLY A 62 -8.53 -1.01 5.46
N SER A 63 -8.17 0.22 5.77
CA SER A 63 -8.96 1.42 5.42
C SER A 63 -8.88 1.81 3.94
N GLY A 64 -8.03 1.16 3.15
CA GLY A 64 -7.77 1.50 1.75
C GLY A 64 -6.85 2.71 1.55
N ILE A 65 -6.20 3.20 2.59
CA ILE A 65 -5.41 4.44 2.54
C ILE A 65 -4.30 4.40 1.50
N LEU A 66 -3.62 3.27 1.31
CA LEU A 66 -2.53 3.14 0.33
C LEU A 66 -3.07 3.09 -1.10
N ALA A 67 -4.12 2.30 -1.33
CA ALA A 67 -4.84 2.26 -2.60
C ALA A 67 -5.37 3.63 -3.03
N ILE A 68 -6.02 4.36 -2.09
CA ILE A 68 -6.52 5.72 -2.32
C ILE A 68 -5.37 6.68 -2.61
N ARG A 69 -4.25 6.55 -1.89
CA ARG A 69 -3.06 7.36 -2.16
C ARG A 69 -2.52 7.11 -3.55
N ALA A 70 -2.41 5.85 -3.97
CA ALA A 70 -1.95 5.49 -5.31
C ALA A 70 -2.87 6.09 -6.39
N ALA A 71 -4.20 6.00 -6.21
CA ALA A 71 -5.16 6.62 -7.13
C ALA A 71 -4.96 8.13 -7.25
N LYS A 72 -4.75 8.84 -6.13
CA LYS A 72 -4.49 10.28 -6.13
C LYS A 72 -3.14 10.67 -6.74
N PHE A 73 -2.27 9.71 -6.98
CA PHE A 73 -1.00 9.86 -7.72
C PHE A 73 -1.07 9.30 -9.14
N GLY A 74 -2.26 9.04 -9.66
CA GLY A 74 -2.51 8.73 -11.06
C GLY A 74 -2.63 7.25 -11.39
N ALA A 75 -2.57 6.35 -10.42
CA ALA A 75 -2.90 4.95 -10.67
C ALA A 75 -4.41 4.81 -10.98
N THR A 76 -4.73 4.10 -12.04
CA THR A 76 -6.12 3.94 -12.53
C THR A 76 -6.62 2.49 -12.47
N ASP A 77 -5.73 1.53 -12.30
CA ASP A 77 -6.03 0.10 -12.17
C ASP A 77 -5.48 -0.37 -10.82
N ILE A 78 -6.36 -0.45 -9.81
CA ILE A 78 -6.00 -0.70 -8.42
C ILE A 78 -6.91 -1.78 -7.84
N ASP A 79 -6.30 -2.90 -7.47
CA ASP A 79 -6.93 -3.91 -6.64
C ASP A 79 -6.50 -3.70 -5.18
N ALA A 80 -7.47 -3.71 -4.27
CA ALA A 80 -7.25 -3.61 -2.83
C ALA A 80 -7.93 -4.80 -2.14
N VAL A 81 -7.15 -5.65 -1.49
CA VAL A 81 -7.70 -6.88 -0.94
C VAL A 81 -7.42 -7.01 0.56
N ASP A 82 -8.39 -7.57 1.27
CA ASP A 82 -8.24 -7.88 2.70
C ASP A 82 -8.97 -9.18 3.03
N ILE A 83 -8.50 -9.90 4.05
CA ILE A 83 -9.18 -11.11 4.56
C ILE A 83 -10.44 -10.75 5.37
N ASP A 84 -10.51 -9.52 5.89
CA ASP A 84 -11.64 -9.03 6.66
C ASP A 84 -12.65 -8.32 5.75
N PRO A 85 -13.88 -8.85 5.60
CA PRO A 85 -14.92 -8.18 4.82
C PRO A 85 -15.25 -6.75 5.30
N ALA A 86 -15.07 -6.46 6.61
CA ALA A 86 -15.28 -5.12 7.14
C ALA A 86 -14.20 -4.13 6.64
N ALA A 87 -12.96 -4.59 6.46
CA ALA A 87 -11.89 -3.79 5.85
C ALA A 87 -12.18 -3.53 4.36
N VAL A 88 -12.67 -4.54 3.63
CA VAL A 88 -13.10 -4.37 2.23
C VAL A 88 -14.19 -3.29 2.12
N GLU A 89 -15.23 -3.37 2.94
CA GLU A 89 -16.30 -2.36 2.97
C GLU A 89 -15.78 -0.97 3.31
N SER A 90 -14.91 -0.87 4.33
CA SER A 90 -14.26 0.40 4.70
C SER A 90 -13.45 0.99 3.55
N THR A 91 -12.69 0.16 2.83
CA THR A 91 -11.94 0.58 1.63
C THR A 91 -12.88 1.15 0.56
N MET A 92 -14.00 0.48 0.29
CA MET A 92 -14.98 0.95 -0.71
C MET A 92 -15.58 2.31 -0.33
N GLN A 93 -15.99 2.47 0.93
CA GLN A 93 -16.57 3.71 1.44
C GLN A 93 -15.57 4.85 1.41
N ASN A 94 -14.33 4.61 1.84
CA ASN A 94 -13.27 5.60 1.80
C ASN A 94 -12.86 5.98 0.37
N ALA A 95 -12.81 5.03 -0.56
CA ALA A 95 -12.56 5.31 -1.98
C ALA A 95 -13.64 6.22 -2.57
N LEU A 96 -14.92 5.93 -2.29
CA LEU A 96 -16.05 6.75 -2.69
C LEU A 96 -15.95 8.18 -2.11
N ALA A 97 -15.67 8.32 -0.81
CA ALA A 97 -15.51 9.62 -0.13
C ALA A 97 -14.35 10.46 -0.70
N ASN A 98 -13.38 9.81 -1.35
CA ASN A 98 -12.25 10.45 -2.00
C ASN A 98 -12.43 10.67 -3.51
N GLY A 99 -13.54 10.22 -4.10
CA GLY A 99 -13.82 10.31 -5.52
C GLY A 99 -12.81 9.53 -6.39
N VAL A 100 -12.30 8.40 -5.88
CA VAL A 100 -11.36 7.55 -6.60
C VAL A 100 -11.95 6.16 -6.85
N GLN A 101 -11.48 5.50 -7.91
CA GLN A 101 -11.88 4.14 -8.22
C GLN A 101 -10.84 3.15 -7.67
N VAL A 102 -11.29 2.21 -6.85
CA VAL A 102 -10.51 1.10 -6.31
C VAL A 102 -11.37 -0.15 -6.37
N GLN A 103 -10.83 -1.23 -6.83
CA GLN A 103 -11.52 -2.52 -6.86
C GLN A 103 -11.19 -3.26 -5.56
N ALA A 104 -12.05 -3.10 -4.56
CA ALA A 104 -11.87 -3.79 -3.29
C ALA A 104 -12.51 -5.19 -3.28
N GLY A 105 -11.92 -6.13 -2.54
CA GLY A 105 -12.43 -7.49 -2.41
C GLY A 105 -11.61 -8.38 -1.49
N LEU A 106 -12.00 -9.66 -1.41
CA LEU A 106 -11.24 -10.69 -0.71
C LEU A 106 -9.96 -11.05 -1.50
N PRO A 107 -8.97 -11.76 -0.88
CA PRO A 107 -7.68 -12.03 -1.49
C PRO A 107 -7.71 -12.73 -2.85
N ASP A 108 -8.73 -13.52 -3.16
CA ASP A 108 -8.94 -14.18 -4.45
C ASP A 108 -9.19 -13.21 -5.62
N LYS A 109 -9.53 -11.95 -5.32
CA LYS A 109 -9.65 -10.88 -6.31
C LYS A 109 -8.30 -10.44 -6.87
N ALA A 110 -7.22 -10.58 -6.10
CA ALA A 110 -5.87 -10.27 -6.59
C ALA A 110 -5.45 -11.28 -7.67
N GLN A 111 -5.35 -10.83 -8.92
CA GLN A 111 -5.05 -11.70 -10.06
C GLN A 111 -4.05 -11.05 -11.02
N GLY A 112 -3.13 -11.89 -11.53
CA GLY A 112 -2.15 -11.47 -12.52
C GLY A 112 -1.00 -10.67 -11.91
N LEU A 113 -0.41 -9.79 -12.72
CA LEU A 113 0.80 -9.05 -12.39
C LEU A 113 0.51 -7.56 -12.17
N TYR A 114 1.24 -6.96 -11.23
CA TYR A 114 1.14 -5.56 -10.85
C TYR A 114 2.51 -4.89 -10.91
N GLN A 115 2.58 -3.67 -11.39
CA GLN A 115 3.80 -2.87 -11.38
C GLN A 115 4.16 -2.42 -9.96
N THR A 116 3.15 -2.27 -9.10
CA THR A 116 3.37 -1.94 -7.69
C THR A 116 2.54 -2.86 -6.80
N VAL A 117 3.21 -3.62 -5.95
CA VAL A 117 2.59 -4.45 -4.91
C VAL A 117 2.92 -3.84 -3.55
N LEU A 118 1.90 -3.42 -2.82
CA LEU A 118 1.98 -2.84 -1.49
C LEU A 118 1.43 -3.85 -0.47
N ALA A 119 2.10 -4.02 0.66
CA ALA A 119 1.55 -4.75 1.80
C ALA A 119 2.05 -4.13 3.11
N ASN A 120 1.14 -3.53 3.87
CA ASN A 120 1.42 -2.96 5.20
C ASN A 120 0.72 -3.80 6.26
N ILE A 121 1.24 -4.98 6.50
CA ILE A 121 0.74 -5.97 7.46
C ILE A 121 1.88 -6.48 8.34
N LEU A 122 1.58 -7.26 9.38
CA LEU A 122 2.60 -7.77 10.30
C LEU A 122 3.61 -8.70 9.61
N ALA A 123 4.84 -8.75 10.15
CA ALA A 123 5.95 -9.52 9.58
C ALA A 123 5.65 -11.02 9.43
N THR A 124 4.94 -11.64 10.38
CA THR A 124 4.62 -13.08 10.32
C THR A 124 3.78 -13.44 9.09
N PRO A 125 2.62 -12.79 8.81
CA PRO A 125 1.91 -13.02 7.55
C PRO A 125 2.73 -12.62 6.32
N LEU A 126 3.54 -11.55 6.34
CA LEU A 126 4.40 -11.19 5.20
C LEU A 126 5.35 -12.33 4.83
N ARG A 127 5.96 -12.99 5.82
CA ARG A 127 6.84 -14.13 5.62
C ARG A 127 6.13 -15.30 4.94
N VAL A 128 4.91 -15.62 5.41
CA VAL A 128 4.11 -16.72 4.85
C VAL A 128 3.66 -16.42 3.42
N LEU A 129 3.33 -15.18 3.15
CA LEU A 129 2.83 -14.70 1.85
C LEU A 129 3.95 -14.39 0.84
N ALA A 130 5.22 -14.57 1.19
CA ALA A 130 6.35 -14.21 0.32
C ALA A 130 6.22 -14.80 -1.11
N PRO A 131 5.93 -16.10 -1.32
CA PRO A 131 5.77 -16.65 -2.67
C PRO A 131 4.62 -15.99 -3.42
N LEU A 132 3.49 -15.75 -2.76
CA LEU A 132 2.30 -15.16 -3.36
C LEU A 132 2.56 -13.71 -3.78
N LEU A 133 3.06 -12.90 -2.86
CA LEU A 133 3.32 -11.47 -3.13
C LEU A 133 4.35 -11.31 -4.25
N CYS A 134 5.44 -12.10 -4.23
CA CYS A 134 6.44 -12.09 -5.31
C CYS A 134 5.87 -12.53 -6.66
N ALA A 135 4.94 -13.50 -6.68
CA ALA A 135 4.29 -13.94 -7.91
C ALA A 135 3.45 -12.84 -8.57
N HIS A 136 2.93 -11.91 -7.78
CA HIS A 136 2.18 -10.76 -8.28
C HIS A 136 3.04 -9.61 -8.80
N VAL A 137 4.34 -9.56 -8.53
CA VAL A 137 5.20 -8.47 -9.00
C VAL A 137 5.53 -8.65 -10.48
N ALA A 138 5.20 -7.68 -11.32
CA ALA A 138 5.54 -7.67 -12.72
C ALA A 138 7.05 -7.51 -12.96
N PRO A 139 7.59 -7.97 -14.10
CA PRO A 139 8.96 -7.61 -14.50
C PRO A 139 9.13 -6.08 -14.53
N GLY A 140 10.18 -5.57 -13.88
CA GLY A 140 10.40 -4.13 -13.68
C GLY A 140 9.48 -3.49 -12.64
N GLY A 141 8.65 -4.27 -11.96
CA GLY A 141 7.75 -3.79 -10.91
C GLY A 141 8.40 -3.72 -9.53
N HIS A 142 7.66 -3.17 -8.59
CA HIS A 142 8.11 -2.92 -7.22
C HIS A 142 7.26 -3.69 -6.21
N LEU A 143 7.94 -4.25 -5.21
CA LEU A 143 7.35 -4.77 -3.98
C LEU A 143 7.67 -3.82 -2.84
N VAL A 144 6.67 -3.44 -2.05
CA VAL A 144 6.78 -2.50 -0.93
C VAL A 144 6.11 -3.11 0.30
N LEU A 145 6.90 -3.41 1.30
CA LEU A 145 6.46 -4.08 2.52
C LEU A 145 6.69 -3.18 3.73
N ALA A 146 5.69 -3.09 4.60
CA ALA A 146 5.75 -2.38 5.87
C ALA A 146 4.95 -3.14 6.94
N GLY A 147 4.93 -2.63 8.18
CA GLY A 147 4.41 -3.39 9.33
C GLY A 147 5.48 -4.28 9.96
N ILE A 148 6.75 -3.97 9.71
CA ILE A 148 7.93 -4.74 10.06
C ILE A 148 8.73 -3.96 11.11
N LEU A 149 9.07 -4.58 12.23
CA LEU A 149 10.02 -4.02 13.18
C LEU A 149 11.45 -4.16 12.65
N GLU A 150 12.32 -3.21 12.96
CA GLU A 150 13.71 -3.20 12.50
C GLU A 150 14.45 -4.53 12.79
N ARG A 151 14.22 -5.12 13.98
CA ARG A 151 14.81 -6.43 14.35
C ARG A 151 14.35 -7.62 13.47
N GLN A 152 13.29 -7.44 12.68
CA GLN A 152 12.71 -8.48 11.80
C GLN A 152 13.22 -8.39 10.35
N ALA A 153 14.09 -7.42 10.05
CA ALA A 153 14.59 -7.18 8.68
C ALA A 153 15.23 -8.43 8.08
N GLN A 154 16.15 -9.06 8.82
CA GLN A 154 16.87 -10.25 8.34
C GLN A 154 15.92 -11.42 8.09
N GLU A 155 14.96 -11.66 8.97
CA GLU A 155 13.96 -12.72 8.83
C GLU A 155 13.15 -12.57 7.52
N LEU A 156 12.75 -11.34 7.19
CA LEU A 156 12.05 -11.05 5.93
C LEU A 156 12.97 -11.19 4.73
N GLN A 157 14.22 -10.72 4.80
CA GLN A 157 15.19 -10.87 3.72
C GLN A 157 15.41 -12.35 3.37
N GLU A 158 15.60 -13.19 4.38
CA GLU A 158 15.76 -14.64 4.21
C GLU A 158 14.52 -15.29 3.59
N ALA A 159 13.31 -14.91 4.06
CA ALA A 159 12.05 -15.45 3.55
C ALA A 159 11.78 -15.09 2.09
N TYR A 160 12.22 -13.91 1.63
CA TYR A 160 12.01 -13.44 0.27
C TYR A 160 13.16 -13.78 -0.69
N ALA A 161 14.35 -14.13 -0.18
CA ALA A 161 15.56 -14.38 -0.96
C ALA A 161 15.38 -15.35 -2.15
N PRO A 162 14.52 -16.41 -2.09
CA PRO A 162 14.31 -17.30 -3.23
C PRO A 162 13.67 -16.63 -4.45
N TRP A 163 13.00 -15.48 -4.29
CA TRP A 163 12.21 -14.82 -5.35
C TRP A 163 12.71 -13.42 -5.68
N ILE A 164 13.11 -12.63 -4.64
CA ILE A 164 13.44 -11.24 -4.82
C ILE A 164 14.34 -10.75 -3.66
N ARG A 165 15.24 -9.82 -3.92
CA ARG A 165 16.11 -9.25 -2.90
C ARG A 165 15.44 -8.05 -2.23
N LEU A 166 15.05 -8.20 -0.95
CA LEU A 166 14.52 -7.12 -0.14
C LEU A 166 15.64 -6.26 0.45
N GLU A 167 15.44 -4.94 0.41
CA GLU A 167 16.31 -3.95 1.03
C GLU A 167 15.49 -3.01 1.92
N VAL A 168 16.08 -2.56 3.03
CA VAL A 168 15.46 -1.54 3.89
C VAL A 168 15.58 -0.19 3.17
N ALA A 169 14.44 0.43 2.87
CA ALA A 169 14.38 1.68 2.12
C ALA A 169 14.01 2.89 2.98
N ASP A 170 13.35 2.68 4.12
CA ASP A 170 12.98 3.74 5.07
C ASP A 170 12.86 3.15 6.48
N ALA A 171 13.08 3.97 7.51
CA ALA A 171 12.95 3.58 8.91
C ALA A 171 12.39 4.74 9.73
N GLU A 172 11.48 4.45 10.65
CA GLU A 172 10.83 5.44 11.51
C GLU A 172 10.32 4.79 12.80
N ASP A 173 10.74 5.30 13.96
CA ASP A 173 10.27 4.87 15.29
C ASP A 173 10.42 3.34 15.54
N GLY A 174 11.52 2.73 15.09
CA GLY A 174 11.78 1.29 15.23
C GLY A 174 11.02 0.39 14.24
N TRP A 175 10.28 0.99 13.31
CA TRP A 175 9.64 0.33 12.18
C TRP A 175 10.40 0.58 10.89
N ILE A 176 10.34 -0.37 9.96
CA ILE A 176 10.98 -0.25 8.65
C ILE A 176 10.00 -0.46 7.51
N LEU A 177 10.35 0.13 6.38
CA LEU A 177 9.78 -0.17 5.08
C LEU A 177 10.86 -0.87 4.25
N MET A 178 10.51 -2.00 3.68
CA MET A 178 11.40 -2.77 2.81
C MET A 178 10.87 -2.74 1.37
N THR A 179 11.78 -2.67 0.41
CA THR A 179 11.43 -2.65 -1.02
C THR A 179 12.28 -3.63 -1.81
N ALA A 180 11.74 -4.07 -2.92
CA ALA A 180 12.46 -4.79 -3.96
C ALA A 180 11.95 -4.40 -5.33
N SER A 181 12.80 -4.56 -6.36
CA SER A 181 12.41 -4.46 -7.78
C SER A 181 12.70 -5.79 -8.46
N ARG A 182 11.78 -6.25 -9.31
CA ARG A 182 11.86 -7.51 -10.03
C ARG A 182 12.47 -7.33 -11.41
#